data_75d794e5061ea6e3caa5fb9ff53a3af6
#
_entry.id   75d794e5061ea6e3caa5fb9ff53a3af6
#
_cell.length_a   1.000
_cell.length_b   1.000
_cell.length_c   1.000
_cell.angle_alpha   90.00
_cell.angle_beta   90.00
_cell.angle_gamma   90.00
#
_symmetry.space_group_name_H-M   'P 1'
#
loop_
_entity.id
_entity.type
_entity.pdbx_description
1 polymer ?
#
loop_
_entity_poly.entity_id
_entity_poly.type
_entity_poly.pdbx_seq_one_letter_code
_entity_poly.pdbx_strand_id
1 'polypeptide(L)'
;ASNDRLLGLLLALFGIIALLAAPCAIANVTAGRVLMQRQDIAMLKALGFTPGQVVRMLLAEQTALGAAGAGLGLVAARIVTSSEFLRPPDGTPVGLAPLSASWLVLIGVGTVLTVAIATVIPAWWAGMVSPVAAVQPSPPRGHLSLIARLGLLVNLPAALVLGARDSLSRRLPAALTVLGLAIPMVMITIALTCWSTIDGFTRDPGRIGLAAAVTVSQGGGLDNKQTLALISHDDHVLAYYPGAEFDTLLPGANGTFIARAMGYSWRPYPFQVVQGRMFHAANEAVAGQGLLDLMHIGVGAWISPTIDGVPVILHIVGRTIEPDNNGDVLDFGLDALRDAGSAPPQLLYSLVLKPGVSAAAARAQLLTASGDQLDVQLVANPADGLGVMQVVIAVSVIVLAVIALANLLTAIAVGLRDHLHEVGVLKALGLTPRQVMATLVVNTTILTAIGVTSGTIAGLVIAPRLINMQGQTSGIGSGIAVGLSATTIAEILAVALAVATAAALLLARRTTRISDSAQMHSPIRPPRPRPHAASLGNP
;
A
#
# COMPACT_ATOMS: atom_id res chain seq x y z
N ALA A 1 -17.43 -15.96 -9.35
CA ALA A 1 -18.00 -14.64 -9.71
C ALA A 1 -17.79 -13.59 -8.61
N SER A 2 -18.00 -13.89 -7.32
CA SER A 2 -17.79 -12.92 -6.22
C SER A 2 -16.31 -12.65 -5.95
N ASN A 3 -15.47 -13.69 -5.91
CA ASN A 3 -14.02 -13.57 -5.74
C ASN A 3 -13.36 -12.80 -6.88
N ASP A 4 -13.82 -12.95 -8.11
CA ASP A 4 -13.28 -12.26 -9.28
C ASP A 4 -13.55 -10.75 -9.23
N ARG A 5 -14.71 -10.35 -8.67
CA ARG A 5 -15.04 -8.93 -8.46
C ARG A 5 -14.18 -8.29 -7.38
N LEU A 6 -13.97 -8.98 -6.25
CA LEU A 6 -13.09 -8.51 -5.18
C LEU A 6 -11.66 -8.33 -5.66
N LEU A 7 -11.13 -9.32 -6.38
CA LEU A 7 -9.82 -9.24 -7.04
C LEU A 7 -9.74 -8.05 -8.00
N GLY A 8 -10.75 -7.88 -8.85
CA GLY A 8 -10.82 -6.78 -9.80
C GLY A 8 -10.85 -5.40 -9.13
N LEU A 9 -11.63 -5.23 -8.06
CA LEU A 9 -11.73 -3.99 -7.32
C LEU A 9 -10.44 -3.64 -6.57
N LEU A 10 -9.81 -4.62 -5.93
CA LEU A 10 -8.52 -4.41 -5.25
C LEU A 10 -7.41 -4.08 -6.26
N LEU A 11 -7.36 -4.79 -7.40
CA LEU A 11 -6.43 -4.46 -8.49
C LEU A 11 -6.68 -3.05 -9.05
N ALA A 12 -7.94 -2.64 -9.21
CA ALA A 12 -8.28 -1.29 -9.62
C ALA A 12 -7.85 -0.25 -8.59
N LEU A 13 -8.02 -0.51 -7.30
CA LEU A 13 -7.55 0.36 -6.22
C LEU A 13 -6.03 0.54 -6.28
N PHE A 14 -5.26 -0.56 -6.40
CA PHE A 14 -3.81 -0.49 -6.56
C PHE A 14 -3.41 0.22 -7.86
N GLY A 15 -4.16 0.01 -8.94
CA GLY A 15 -3.96 0.72 -10.21
C GLY A 15 -4.15 2.23 -10.06
N ILE A 16 -5.20 2.67 -9.37
CA ILE A 16 -5.46 4.09 -9.07
C ILE A 16 -4.35 4.67 -8.18
N ILE A 17 -3.94 3.95 -7.16
CA ILE A 17 -2.85 4.33 -6.27
C ILE A 17 -1.55 4.52 -7.06
N ALA A 18 -1.18 3.57 -7.89
CA ALA A 18 -0.01 3.64 -8.76
C ALA A 18 -0.12 4.81 -9.76
N LEU A 19 -1.32 5.02 -10.32
CA LEU A 19 -1.60 6.13 -11.24
C LEU A 19 -1.47 7.50 -10.57
N LEU A 20 -1.73 7.62 -9.27
CA LEU A 20 -1.53 8.86 -8.50
C LEU A 20 -0.07 9.03 -8.05
N ALA A 21 0.63 7.96 -7.73
CA ALA A 21 2.03 8.02 -7.32
C ALA A 21 2.98 8.38 -8.46
N ALA A 22 2.74 7.86 -9.67
CA ALA A 22 3.58 8.10 -10.83
C ALA A 22 3.68 9.59 -11.21
N PRO A 23 2.60 10.38 -11.34
CA PRO A 23 2.68 11.82 -11.63
C PRO A 23 3.47 12.59 -10.60
N CYS A 24 3.31 12.27 -9.32
CA CYS A 24 4.04 12.93 -8.25
C CYS A 24 5.55 12.64 -8.34
N ALA A 25 5.92 11.40 -8.64
CA ALA A 25 7.31 11.04 -8.86
C ALA A 25 7.89 11.78 -10.07
N ILE A 26 7.17 11.80 -11.19
CA ILE A 26 7.58 12.49 -12.43
C ILE A 26 7.71 13.99 -12.18
N ALA A 27 6.73 14.61 -11.53
CA ALA A 27 6.76 16.05 -11.20
C ALA A 27 7.98 16.38 -10.32
N ASN A 28 8.30 15.54 -9.33
CA ASN A 28 9.45 15.73 -8.46
C ASN A 28 10.78 15.59 -9.21
N VAL A 29 10.94 14.56 -10.03
CA VAL A 29 12.14 14.35 -10.87
C VAL A 29 12.31 15.50 -11.87
N THR A 30 11.22 15.91 -12.52
CA THR A 30 11.24 17.03 -13.49
C THR A 30 11.56 18.36 -12.81
N ALA A 31 10.98 18.63 -11.65
CA ALA A 31 11.30 19.83 -10.86
C ALA A 31 12.77 19.85 -10.44
N GLY A 32 13.31 18.70 -9.99
CA GLY A 32 14.73 18.54 -9.69
C GLY A 32 15.62 18.82 -10.91
N ARG A 33 15.24 18.29 -12.08
CA ARG A 33 15.97 18.50 -13.35
C ARG A 33 15.95 19.98 -13.78
N VAL A 34 14.79 20.64 -13.69
CA VAL A 34 14.66 22.08 -13.95
C VAL A 34 15.56 22.91 -13.04
N LEU A 35 15.62 22.57 -11.76
CA LEU A 35 16.53 23.22 -10.81
C LEU A 35 18.00 23.01 -11.20
N MET A 36 18.38 21.82 -11.69
CA MET A 36 19.73 21.53 -12.15
C MET A 36 20.09 22.26 -13.45
N GLN A 37 19.14 22.45 -14.35
CA GLN A 37 19.35 23.07 -15.68
C GLN A 37 19.04 24.58 -15.71
N ARG A 38 18.89 25.24 -14.54
CA ARG A 38 18.54 26.68 -14.49
C ARG A 38 19.48 27.55 -15.30
N GLN A 39 20.78 27.30 -15.27
CA GLN A 39 21.78 28.06 -16.03
C GLN A 39 21.63 27.85 -17.54
N ASP A 40 21.40 26.60 -17.97
CA ASP A 40 21.20 26.27 -19.39
C ASP A 40 19.91 26.91 -19.92
N ILE A 41 18.82 26.87 -19.10
CA ILE A 41 17.55 27.52 -19.43
C ILE A 41 17.72 29.04 -19.53
N ALA A 42 18.49 29.65 -18.60
CA ALA A 42 18.78 31.08 -18.62
C ALA A 42 19.60 31.47 -19.88
N MET A 43 20.57 30.63 -20.26
CA MET A 43 21.39 30.82 -21.47
C MET A 43 20.54 30.72 -22.76
N LEU A 44 19.64 29.72 -22.84
CA LEU A 44 18.69 29.59 -23.94
C LEU A 44 17.80 30.83 -24.07
N LYS A 45 17.32 31.38 -22.95
CA LYS A 45 16.53 32.64 -22.97
C LYS A 45 17.35 33.86 -23.38
N ALA A 46 18.61 33.93 -22.96
CA ALA A 46 19.52 34.98 -23.39
C ALA A 46 19.79 34.93 -24.90
N LEU A 47 19.73 33.74 -25.52
CA LEU A 47 19.79 33.52 -26.95
C LEU A 47 18.47 33.81 -27.68
N GLY A 48 17.39 34.24 -26.96
CA GLY A 48 16.14 34.66 -27.55
C GLY A 48 15.00 33.63 -27.53
N PHE A 49 15.17 32.49 -26.84
CA PHE A 49 14.08 31.52 -26.68
C PHE A 49 12.97 32.10 -25.83
N THR A 50 11.72 31.96 -26.28
CA THR A 50 10.55 32.38 -25.51
C THR A 50 10.25 31.38 -24.40
N PRO A 51 9.61 31.82 -23.26
CA PRO A 51 9.19 30.91 -22.20
C PRO A 51 8.36 29.72 -22.67
N GLY A 52 7.45 29.94 -23.65
CA GLY A 52 6.64 28.87 -24.23
C GLY A 52 7.42 27.84 -25.06
N GLN A 53 8.54 28.24 -25.70
CA GLN A 53 9.42 27.30 -26.40
C GLN A 53 10.18 26.40 -25.44
N VAL A 54 10.65 26.93 -24.30
CA VAL A 54 11.30 26.16 -23.25
C VAL A 54 10.32 25.15 -22.64
N VAL A 55 9.08 25.58 -22.36
CA VAL A 55 8.03 24.68 -21.83
C VAL A 55 7.73 23.56 -22.81
N ARG A 56 7.55 23.87 -24.08
CA ARG A 56 7.28 22.86 -25.14
C ARG A 56 8.43 21.86 -25.29
N MET A 57 9.68 22.32 -25.23
CA MET A 57 10.85 21.46 -25.30
C MET A 57 10.88 20.45 -24.12
N LEU A 58 10.67 20.92 -22.89
CA LEU A 58 10.63 20.05 -21.72
C LEU A 58 9.44 19.08 -21.76
N LEU A 59 8.26 19.54 -22.19
CA LEU A 59 7.10 18.69 -22.37
C LEU A 59 7.35 17.60 -23.41
N ALA A 60 7.93 17.95 -24.57
CA ALA A 60 8.22 16.98 -25.62
C ALA A 60 9.21 15.90 -25.14
N GLU A 61 10.26 16.29 -24.41
CA GLU A 61 11.24 15.36 -23.85
C GLU A 61 10.58 14.40 -22.85
N GLN A 62 9.81 14.92 -21.89
CA GLN A 62 9.19 14.10 -20.86
C GLN A 62 8.05 13.20 -21.40
N THR A 63 7.27 13.69 -22.37
CA THR A 63 6.24 12.88 -23.03
C THR A 63 6.84 11.77 -23.89
N ALA A 64 7.98 12.01 -24.55
CA ALA A 64 8.70 10.97 -25.29
C ALA A 64 9.23 9.87 -24.35
N LEU A 65 9.84 10.26 -23.22
CA LEU A 65 10.29 9.32 -22.18
C LEU A 65 9.10 8.57 -21.57
N GLY A 66 8.00 9.26 -21.30
CA GLY A 66 6.76 8.68 -20.80
C GLY A 66 6.15 7.67 -21.77
N ALA A 67 6.15 7.96 -23.07
CA ALA A 67 5.68 7.04 -24.10
C ALA A 67 6.56 5.77 -24.18
N ALA A 68 7.88 5.94 -24.13
CA ALA A 68 8.82 4.82 -24.09
C ALA A 68 8.60 3.96 -22.84
N GLY A 69 8.45 4.59 -21.67
CA GLY A 69 8.15 3.91 -20.39
C GLY A 69 6.81 3.18 -20.42
N ALA A 70 5.76 3.81 -20.97
CA ALA A 70 4.44 3.18 -21.14
C ALA A 70 4.53 1.95 -22.07
N GLY A 71 5.27 2.05 -23.18
CA GLY A 71 5.50 0.92 -24.07
C GLY A 71 6.20 -0.25 -23.38
N LEU A 72 7.29 0.02 -22.66
CA LEU A 72 8.00 -1.00 -21.89
C LEU A 72 7.11 -1.60 -20.79
N GLY A 73 6.32 -0.78 -20.08
CA GLY A 73 5.39 -1.22 -19.06
C GLY A 73 4.29 -2.14 -19.60
N LEU A 74 3.73 -1.80 -20.78
CA LEU A 74 2.72 -2.63 -21.44
C LEU A 74 3.30 -3.98 -21.91
N VAL A 75 4.53 -3.99 -22.44
CA VAL A 75 5.25 -5.21 -22.80
C VAL A 75 5.50 -6.08 -21.57
N ALA A 76 6.03 -5.49 -20.50
CA ALA A 76 6.25 -6.19 -19.23
C ALA A 76 4.95 -6.76 -18.64
N ALA A 77 3.88 -5.96 -18.63
CA ALA A 77 2.56 -6.40 -18.18
C ALA A 77 2.06 -7.61 -18.99
N ARG A 78 2.24 -7.57 -20.32
CA ARG A 78 1.86 -8.68 -21.18
C ARG A 78 2.66 -9.95 -20.91
N ILE A 79 3.97 -9.82 -20.67
CA ILE A 79 4.84 -10.97 -20.32
C ILE A 79 4.40 -11.57 -18.98
N VAL A 80 4.16 -10.74 -17.97
CA VAL A 80 3.73 -11.19 -16.64
C VAL A 80 2.36 -11.87 -16.70
N THR A 81 1.39 -11.29 -17.41
CA THR A 81 0.05 -11.87 -17.55
C THR A 81 0.00 -13.12 -18.43
N SER A 82 0.97 -13.32 -19.32
CA SER A 82 1.07 -14.54 -20.14
C SER A 82 1.90 -15.65 -19.48
N SER A 83 2.63 -15.35 -18.39
CA SER A 83 3.50 -16.29 -17.70
C SER A 83 2.72 -17.20 -16.74
N GLU A 84 3.23 -18.42 -16.55
CA GLU A 84 2.66 -19.38 -15.59
C GLU A 84 2.76 -18.93 -14.12
N PHE A 85 3.46 -17.84 -13.84
CA PHE A 85 3.60 -17.26 -12.50
C PHE A 85 2.28 -16.84 -11.84
N LEU A 86 1.24 -16.59 -12.63
CA LEU A 86 -0.09 -16.19 -12.15
C LEU A 86 -1.09 -17.36 -12.16
N ARG A 87 -0.64 -18.59 -12.42
CA ARG A 87 -1.51 -19.77 -12.30
C ARG A 87 -1.61 -20.20 -10.84
N PRO A 88 -2.82 -20.29 -10.27
CA PRO A 88 -3.01 -20.90 -8.97
C PRO A 88 -2.54 -22.36 -8.96
N PRO A 89 -2.12 -22.90 -7.81
CA PRO A 89 -1.72 -24.30 -7.68
C PRO A 89 -2.78 -25.30 -8.16
N ASP A 90 -4.04 -24.90 -8.15
CA ASP A 90 -5.20 -25.71 -8.52
C ASP A 90 -5.46 -25.81 -10.03
N GLY A 91 -4.60 -25.23 -10.86
CA GLY A 91 -4.71 -25.32 -12.32
C GLY A 91 -5.91 -24.57 -12.94
N THR A 92 -6.73 -23.91 -12.14
CA THR A 92 -7.82 -23.08 -12.65
C THR A 92 -7.24 -21.83 -13.30
N PRO A 93 -7.57 -21.54 -14.58
CA PRO A 93 -7.08 -20.31 -15.18
C PRO A 93 -7.66 -19.14 -14.40
N VAL A 94 -6.78 -18.31 -13.81
CA VAL A 94 -7.22 -16.98 -13.35
C VAL A 94 -7.83 -16.32 -14.56
N GLY A 95 -9.14 -16.06 -14.52
CA GLY A 95 -9.92 -15.52 -15.64
C GLY A 95 -9.57 -14.07 -16.01
N LEU A 96 -8.29 -13.77 -16.07
CA LEU A 96 -7.80 -12.52 -16.66
C LEU A 96 -8.04 -12.63 -18.17
N ALA A 97 -9.22 -12.20 -18.61
CA ALA A 97 -9.49 -12.05 -20.03
C ALA A 97 -8.35 -11.26 -20.67
N PRO A 98 -7.83 -11.71 -21.83
CA PRO A 98 -6.75 -10.99 -22.50
C PRO A 98 -7.21 -9.55 -22.71
N LEU A 99 -6.43 -8.59 -22.20
CA LEU A 99 -6.71 -7.17 -22.37
C LEU A 99 -6.92 -6.88 -23.85
N SER A 100 -8.09 -6.39 -24.21
CA SER A 100 -8.37 -6.02 -25.59
C SER A 100 -7.42 -4.90 -26.03
N ALA A 101 -7.12 -4.82 -27.31
CA ALA A 101 -6.24 -3.78 -27.85
C ALA A 101 -6.70 -2.36 -27.49
N SER A 102 -8.02 -2.15 -27.34
CA SER A 102 -8.60 -0.88 -26.91
C SER A 102 -8.18 -0.50 -25.48
N TRP A 103 -8.17 -1.44 -24.53
CA TRP A 103 -7.69 -1.19 -23.16
C TRP A 103 -6.19 -0.89 -23.11
N LEU A 104 -5.37 -1.59 -23.91
CA LEU A 104 -3.93 -1.31 -24.01
C LEU A 104 -3.67 0.11 -24.51
N VAL A 105 -4.39 0.53 -25.56
CA VAL A 105 -4.30 1.90 -26.08
C VAL A 105 -4.77 2.92 -25.04
N LEU A 106 -5.89 2.66 -24.37
CA LEU A 106 -6.41 3.57 -23.34
C LEU A 106 -5.43 3.74 -22.18
N ILE A 107 -4.83 2.66 -21.69
CA ILE A 107 -3.82 2.70 -20.63
C ILE A 107 -2.56 3.44 -21.11
N GLY A 108 -2.08 3.16 -22.33
CA GLY A 108 -0.91 3.82 -22.90
C GLY A 108 -1.11 5.33 -23.06
N VAL A 109 -2.24 5.73 -23.67
CA VAL A 109 -2.60 7.15 -23.85
C VAL A 109 -2.82 7.82 -22.50
N GLY A 110 -3.54 7.18 -21.57
CA GLY A 110 -3.76 7.68 -20.22
C GLY A 110 -2.44 7.92 -19.47
N THR A 111 -1.48 6.99 -19.58
CA THR A 111 -0.15 7.15 -18.97
C THR A 111 0.60 8.34 -19.56
N VAL A 112 0.65 8.47 -20.90
CA VAL A 112 1.32 9.59 -21.56
C VAL A 112 0.67 10.93 -21.19
N LEU A 113 -0.65 10.98 -21.13
CA LEU A 113 -1.40 12.17 -20.71
C LEU A 113 -1.09 12.55 -19.26
N THR A 114 -1.03 11.55 -18.38
CA THR A 114 -0.68 11.74 -16.96
C THR A 114 0.74 12.31 -16.82
N VAL A 115 1.71 11.78 -17.57
CA VAL A 115 3.08 12.31 -17.63
C VAL A 115 3.08 13.77 -18.11
N ALA A 116 2.36 14.06 -19.19
CA ALA A 116 2.28 15.41 -19.74
C ALA A 116 1.70 16.41 -18.71
N ILE A 117 0.60 16.05 -18.04
CA ILE A 117 -0.04 16.89 -17.01
C ILE A 117 0.91 17.11 -15.82
N ALA A 118 1.55 16.04 -15.32
CA ALA A 118 2.51 16.13 -14.22
C ALA A 118 3.72 17.02 -14.53
N THR A 119 4.11 17.09 -15.81
CA THR A 119 5.25 17.88 -16.26
C THR A 119 4.91 19.35 -16.48
N VAL A 120 3.62 19.71 -16.72
CA VAL A 120 3.21 21.08 -17.04
C VAL A 120 3.64 22.08 -15.96
N ILE A 121 3.39 21.78 -14.69
CA ILE A 121 3.69 22.69 -13.58
C ILE A 121 5.21 22.94 -13.44
N PRO A 122 6.08 21.91 -13.36
CA PRO A 122 7.52 22.12 -13.32
C PRO A 122 8.07 22.82 -14.57
N ALA A 123 7.55 22.46 -15.75
CA ALA A 123 7.98 23.09 -17.01
C ALA A 123 7.58 24.57 -17.08
N TRP A 124 6.39 24.93 -16.59
CA TRP A 124 5.98 26.33 -16.52
C TRP A 124 6.88 27.13 -15.56
N TRP A 125 7.21 26.58 -14.40
CA TRP A 125 8.17 27.21 -13.49
C TRP A 125 9.53 27.40 -14.14
N ALA A 126 10.01 26.45 -14.94
CA ALA A 126 11.21 26.59 -15.75
C ALA A 126 11.11 27.78 -16.73
N GLY A 127 9.95 27.89 -17.37
CA GLY A 127 9.65 29.00 -18.28
C GLY A 127 9.66 30.39 -17.62
N MET A 128 9.38 30.50 -16.34
CA MET A 128 9.36 31.76 -15.60
C MET A 128 10.73 32.19 -15.01
N VAL A 129 11.76 31.34 -15.04
CA VAL A 129 13.10 31.68 -14.54
C VAL A 129 13.63 32.89 -15.29
N SER A 130 13.97 33.99 -14.57
CA SER A 130 14.58 35.18 -15.19
C SER A 130 16.06 34.92 -15.48
N PRO A 131 16.58 35.38 -16.64
CA PRO A 131 18.01 35.22 -17.00
C PRO A 131 18.96 35.86 -15.97
N VAL A 132 18.56 36.99 -15.39
CA VAL A 132 19.37 37.77 -14.42
C VAL A 132 19.44 37.05 -13.08
N ALA A 133 18.34 36.47 -12.61
CA ALA A 133 18.31 35.76 -11.32
C ALA A 133 19.09 34.43 -11.33
N ALA A 134 19.38 33.89 -12.52
CA ALA A 134 20.18 32.65 -12.64
C ALA A 134 21.69 32.92 -12.50
N VAL A 135 22.14 34.15 -12.72
CA VAL A 135 23.56 34.55 -12.64
C VAL A 135 23.92 35.06 -11.25
N GLN A 136 22.97 35.60 -10.50
CA GLN A 136 23.18 36.09 -9.13
C GLN A 136 22.51 35.18 -8.11
N PRO A 137 23.27 34.36 -7.36
CA PRO A 137 22.70 33.57 -6.27
C PRO A 137 22.20 34.52 -5.18
N SER A 138 20.91 34.49 -4.88
CA SER A 138 20.34 35.25 -3.75
C SER A 138 20.95 34.77 -2.44
N PRO A 139 21.45 35.69 -1.58
CA PRO A 139 22.02 35.28 -0.30
C PRO A 139 20.95 34.58 0.58
N PRO A 140 21.30 33.50 1.27
CA PRO A 140 20.37 32.78 2.13
C PRO A 140 19.91 33.69 3.27
N ARG A 141 18.59 33.83 3.43
CA ARG A 141 17.98 34.61 4.53
C ARG A 141 18.31 33.94 5.87
N GLY A 142 18.96 34.68 6.75
CA GLY A 142 19.65 34.22 7.95
C GLY A 142 18.82 33.81 9.16
N HIS A 143 17.68 33.12 9.00
CA HIS A 143 16.92 32.62 10.15
C HIS A 143 17.39 31.22 10.55
N LEU A 144 17.83 31.08 11.82
CA LEU A 144 18.15 29.76 12.39
C LEU A 144 16.85 28.94 12.54
N SER A 145 16.83 27.73 11.99
CA SER A 145 15.74 26.77 12.22
C SER A 145 15.69 26.34 13.69
N LEU A 146 14.50 25.96 14.19
CA LEU A 146 14.36 25.47 15.57
C LEU A 146 15.30 24.31 15.87
N ILE A 147 15.51 23.42 14.89
CA ILE A 147 16.43 22.28 15.01
C ILE A 147 17.88 22.74 15.15
N ALA A 148 18.30 23.76 14.42
CA ALA A 148 19.65 24.34 14.54
C ALA A 148 19.85 25.03 15.89
N ARG A 149 18.82 25.68 16.46
CA ARG A 149 18.87 26.25 17.80
C ARG A 149 19.01 25.19 18.89
N LEU A 150 18.24 24.09 18.78
CA LEU A 150 18.36 22.94 19.68
C LEU A 150 19.74 22.27 19.58
N GLY A 151 20.28 22.14 18.37
CA GLY A 151 21.63 21.59 18.16
C GLY A 151 22.73 22.44 18.81
N LEU A 152 22.59 23.77 18.82
CA LEU A 152 23.53 24.66 19.52
C LEU A 152 23.42 24.53 21.05
N LEU A 153 22.21 24.31 21.59
CA LEU A 153 22.01 24.09 23.03
C LEU A 153 22.65 22.78 23.53
N VAL A 154 22.76 21.77 22.67
CA VAL A 154 23.34 20.45 23.02
C VAL A 154 24.82 20.35 22.64
N ASN A 155 25.48 21.43 22.25
CA ASN A 155 26.90 21.48 21.83
C ASN A 155 27.24 20.47 20.71
N LEU A 156 26.35 20.30 19.72
CA LEU A 156 26.60 19.42 18.59
C LEU A 156 27.73 19.97 17.69
N PRO A 157 28.51 19.09 17.03
CA PRO A 157 29.54 19.51 16.06
C PRO A 157 28.97 20.45 15.01
N ALA A 158 29.73 21.48 14.63
CA ALA A 158 29.29 22.52 13.69
C ALA A 158 28.74 21.97 12.36
N ALA A 159 29.28 20.87 11.87
CA ALA A 159 28.81 20.19 10.66
C ALA A 159 27.35 19.68 10.79
N LEU A 160 26.96 19.18 11.96
CA LEU A 160 25.59 18.71 12.23
C LEU A 160 24.60 19.86 12.30
N VAL A 161 24.98 20.96 12.98
CA VAL A 161 24.17 22.17 13.10
C VAL A 161 23.98 22.84 11.74
N LEU A 162 25.03 22.91 10.91
CA LEU A 162 24.98 23.44 9.55
C LEU A 162 24.06 22.57 8.66
N GLY A 163 24.18 21.25 8.71
CA GLY A 163 23.32 20.34 7.97
C GLY A 163 21.86 20.45 8.35
N ALA A 164 21.57 20.55 9.65
CA ALA A 164 20.20 20.75 10.16
C ALA A 164 19.62 22.14 9.81
N ARG A 165 20.45 23.19 9.78
CA ARG A 165 20.03 24.51 9.30
C ARG A 165 19.68 24.49 7.81
N ASP A 166 20.52 23.82 7.04
CA ASP A 166 20.42 23.83 5.59
C ASP A 166 19.21 23.03 5.08
N SER A 167 18.84 21.94 5.80
CA SER A 167 17.69 21.10 5.47
C SER A 167 16.37 21.86 5.34
N LEU A 168 16.16 22.93 6.11
CA LEU A 168 14.92 23.72 6.12
C LEU A 168 15.10 25.15 5.62
N SER A 169 16.31 25.56 5.23
CA SER A 169 16.60 26.92 4.76
C SER A 169 15.95 27.24 3.42
N ARG A 170 15.90 26.27 2.52
CA ARG A 170 15.29 26.39 1.19
C ARG A 170 13.96 25.64 1.16
N ARG A 171 12.87 26.32 1.50
CA ARG A 171 11.54 25.71 1.69
C ARG A 171 11.03 24.89 0.49
N LEU A 172 11.19 25.39 -0.73
CA LEU A 172 10.65 24.71 -1.92
C LEU A 172 11.40 23.40 -2.26
N PRO A 173 12.74 23.37 -2.39
CA PRO A 173 13.46 22.12 -2.60
C PRO A 173 13.27 21.11 -1.47
N ALA A 174 13.24 21.57 -0.20
CA ALA A 174 12.99 20.71 0.94
C ALA A 174 11.59 20.09 0.88
N ALA A 175 10.55 20.90 0.59
CA ALA A 175 9.18 20.40 0.44
C ALA A 175 9.05 19.37 -0.70
N LEU A 176 9.69 19.62 -1.84
CA LEU A 176 9.69 18.68 -2.97
C LEU A 176 10.37 17.35 -2.60
N THR A 177 11.50 17.41 -1.89
CA THR A 177 12.19 16.21 -1.41
C THR A 177 11.33 15.42 -0.41
N VAL A 178 10.73 16.12 0.56
CA VAL A 178 9.84 15.52 1.57
C VAL A 178 8.62 14.88 0.89
N LEU A 179 7.94 15.58 0.00
CA LEU A 179 6.79 15.06 -0.74
C LEU A 179 7.17 13.90 -1.66
N GLY A 180 8.32 14.00 -2.34
CA GLY A 180 8.83 12.95 -3.22
C GLY A 180 9.15 11.65 -2.49
N LEU A 181 9.37 11.69 -1.17
CA LEU A 181 9.57 10.51 -0.32
C LEU A 181 8.29 10.14 0.42
N ALA A 182 7.51 11.12 0.89
CA ALA A 182 6.29 10.87 1.65
C ALA A 182 5.24 10.12 0.83
N ILE A 183 5.03 10.51 -0.44
CA ILE A 183 3.98 9.89 -1.29
C ILE A 183 4.25 8.41 -1.55
N PRO A 184 5.44 7.96 -2.01
CA PRO A 184 5.74 6.54 -2.10
C PRO A 184 5.60 5.81 -0.76
N MET A 185 5.98 6.45 0.35
CA MET A 185 5.84 5.84 1.68
C MET A 185 4.39 5.66 2.13
N VAL A 186 3.50 6.62 1.83
CA VAL A 186 2.05 6.44 2.01
C VAL A 186 1.58 5.18 1.29
N MET A 187 1.96 5.05 0.01
CA MET A 187 1.56 3.92 -0.84
C MET A 187 2.13 2.58 -0.35
N ILE A 188 3.40 2.55 0.03
CA ILE A 188 4.04 1.36 0.62
C ILE A 188 3.32 0.96 1.91
N THR A 189 2.98 1.92 2.77
CA THR A 189 2.28 1.65 4.03
C THR A 189 0.87 1.11 3.77
N ILE A 190 0.13 1.66 2.79
CA ILE A 190 -1.17 1.14 2.38
C ILE A 190 -1.02 -0.29 1.85
N ALA A 191 -0.08 -0.54 0.96
CA ALA A 191 0.18 -1.85 0.37
C ALA A 191 0.53 -2.90 1.43
N LEU A 192 1.38 -2.56 2.38
CA LEU A 192 1.75 -3.46 3.49
C LEU A 192 0.61 -3.68 4.48
N THR A 193 -0.28 -2.69 4.69
CA THR A 193 -1.49 -2.87 5.49
C THR A 193 -2.48 -3.82 4.80
N CYS A 194 -2.63 -3.72 3.48
CA CYS A 194 -3.41 -4.70 2.70
C CYS A 194 -2.80 -6.10 2.81
N TRP A 195 -1.48 -6.21 2.67
CA TRP A 195 -0.78 -7.48 2.87
C TRP A 195 -1.05 -8.07 4.25
N SER A 196 -0.88 -7.28 5.30
CA SER A 196 -1.13 -7.69 6.69
C SER A 196 -2.57 -8.13 6.91
N THR A 197 -3.53 -7.50 6.22
CA THR A 197 -4.95 -7.85 6.30
C THR A 197 -5.20 -9.21 5.66
N ILE A 198 -4.70 -9.44 4.43
CA ILE A 198 -4.83 -10.73 3.73
C ILE A 198 -4.13 -11.85 4.53
N ASP A 199 -2.91 -11.62 4.97
CA ASP A 199 -2.11 -12.56 5.76
C ASP A 199 -2.79 -12.89 7.11
N GLY A 200 -3.46 -11.88 7.70
CA GLY A 200 -4.26 -12.08 8.90
C GLY A 200 -5.46 -13.02 8.68
N PHE A 201 -6.10 -12.97 7.51
CA PHE A 201 -7.23 -13.84 7.18
C PHE A 201 -6.81 -15.25 6.81
N THR A 202 -5.63 -15.41 6.17
CA THR A 202 -5.10 -16.75 5.88
C THR A 202 -4.60 -17.46 7.13
N ARG A 203 -4.00 -16.73 8.08
CA ARG A 203 -3.50 -17.31 9.33
C ARG A 203 -4.58 -17.57 10.39
N ASP A 204 -5.61 -16.77 10.42
CA ASP A 204 -6.71 -16.85 11.37
C ASP A 204 -8.06 -16.70 10.66
N PRO A 205 -8.56 -17.79 10.04
CA PRO A 205 -9.85 -17.78 9.34
C PRO A 205 -11.03 -17.43 10.24
N GLY A 206 -10.90 -17.61 11.55
CA GLY A 206 -11.92 -17.19 12.52
C GLY A 206 -12.24 -15.70 12.47
N ARG A 207 -11.30 -14.86 12.02
CA ARG A 207 -11.50 -13.41 11.85
C ARG A 207 -12.52 -13.04 10.77
N ILE A 208 -12.75 -13.93 9.81
CA ILE A 208 -13.77 -13.75 8.75
C ILE A 208 -14.96 -14.70 8.98
N GLY A 209 -15.24 -15.09 10.23
CA GLY A 209 -16.37 -15.93 10.57
C GLY A 209 -16.18 -17.42 10.29
N LEU A 210 -15.04 -17.84 9.75
CA LEU A 210 -14.74 -19.23 9.41
C LEU A 210 -13.97 -19.93 10.54
N ALA A 211 -14.60 -20.08 11.70
CA ALA A 211 -13.99 -20.81 12.83
C ALA A 211 -13.91 -22.32 12.59
N ALA A 212 -14.83 -22.89 11.81
CA ALA A 212 -14.81 -24.29 11.43
C ALA A 212 -13.86 -24.52 10.24
N ALA A 213 -13.08 -25.60 10.32
CA ALA A 213 -12.19 -26.02 9.24
C ALA A 213 -12.82 -27.11 8.35
N VAL A 214 -13.82 -27.81 8.88
CA VAL A 214 -14.50 -28.93 8.23
C VAL A 214 -15.99 -28.86 8.51
N THR A 215 -16.82 -29.11 7.50
CA THR A 215 -18.26 -29.33 7.66
C THR A 215 -18.59 -30.78 7.36
N VAL A 216 -19.47 -31.34 8.17
CA VAL A 216 -19.93 -32.74 8.05
C VAL A 216 -21.44 -32.74 7.91
N SER A 217 -21.92 -33.33 6.84
CA SER A 217 -23.33 -33.59 6.64
C SER A 217 -23.62 -35.09 6.62
N GLN A 218 -24.87 -35.44 6.83
CA GLN A 218 -25.32 -36.81 6.76
C GLN A 218 -25.18 -37.33 5.34
N GLY A 219 -24.59 -38.49 5.21
CA GLY A 219 -24.53 -39.25 3.96
C GLY A 219 -24.87 -40.72 4.24
N GLY A 220 -25.01 -41.52 3.20
CA GLY A 220 -25.04 -42.97 3.29
C GLY A 220 -26.07 -43.64 4.21
N GLY A 221 -27.09 -42.91 4.69
CA GLY A 221 -28.14 -43.44 5.56
C GLY A 221 -27.88 -43.35 7.06
N LEU A 222 -26.83 -42.63 7.49
CA LEU A 222 -26.56 -42.38 8.92
C LEU A 222 -27.58 -41.40 9.49
N ASP A 223 -28.05 -41.68 10.72
CA ASP A 223 -28.91 -40.77 11.48
C ASP A 223 -28.07 -39.70 12.22
N ASN A 224 -28.72 -38.59 12.60
CA ASN A 224 -28.11 -37.49 13.35
C ASN A 224 -27.37 -37.97 14.62
N LYS A 225 -27.92 -38.95 15.32
CA LYS A 225 -27.30 -39.53 16.54
C LYS A 225 -26.00 -40.28 16.23
N GLN A 226 -25.98 -41.05 15.15
CA GLN A 226 -24.80 -41.80 14.71
C GLN A 226 -23.71 -40.86 14.21
N THR A 227 -24.06 -39.86 13.40
CA THR A 227 -23.14 -38.80 12.95
C THR A 227 -22.53 -38.07 14.15
N LEU A 228 -23.35 -37.68 15.13
CA LEU A 228 -22.88 -37.00 16.33
C LEU A 228 -21.94 -37.88 17.17
N ALA A 229 -22.24 -39.18 17.30
CA ALA A 229 -21.40 -40.13 18.01
C ALA A 229 -20.00 -40.22 17.36
N LEU A 230 -19.93 -40.31 16.02
CA LEU A 230 -18.65 -40.35 15.30
C LEU A 230 -17.84 -39.05 15.49
N ILE A 231 -18.49 -37.89 15.39
CA ILE A 231 -17.85 -36.58 15.59
C ILE A 231 -17.36 -36.40 17.02
N SER A 232 -18.17 -36.78 18.00
CA SER A 232 -17.84 -36.58 19.43
C SER A 232 -16.70 -37.46 19.94
N HIS A 233 -16.41 -38.57 19.28
CA HIS A 233 -15.32 -39.49 19.62
C HIS A 233 -14.04 -39.25 18.81
N ASP A 234 -14.04 -38.28 17.88
CA ASP A 234 -12.85 -37.96 17.11
C ASP A 234 -11.89 -37.06 17.91
N ASP A 235 -10.66 -37.55 18.09
CA ASP A 235 -9.62 -36.85 18.85
C ASP A 235 -9.12 -35.55 18.21
N HIS A 236 -9.39 -35.34 16.93
CA HIS A 236 -9.00 -34.13 16.19
C HIS A 236 -9.96 -32.96 16.41
N VAL A 237 -11.20 -33.23 16.84
CA VAL A 237 -12.25 -32.22 17.02
C VAL A 237 -12.12 -31.57 18.40
N LEU A 238 -12.05 -30.23 18.41
CA LEU A 238 -12.10 -29.41 19.60
C LEU A 238 -13.53 -29.08 20.00
N ALA A 239 -14.34 -28.67 19.04
CA ALA A 239 -15.74 -28.32 19.20
C ALA A 239 -16.51 -28.58 17.93
N TYR A 240 -17.81 -28.88 18.09
CA TYR A 240 -18.73 -29.01 16.96
C TYR A 240 -19.98 -28.17 17.19
N TYR A 241 -20.52 -27.65 16.11
CA TYR A 241 -21.73 -26.82 16.11
C TYR A 241 -22.71 -27.37 15.07
N PRO A 242 -23.88 -27.87 15.52
CA PRO A 242 -24.92 -28.28 14.60
C PRO A 242 -25.52 -27.06 13.92
N GLY A 243 -25.87 -27.17 12.66
CA GLY A 243 -26.43 -26.08 11.88
C GLY A 243 -27.33 -26.57 10.76
N ALA A 244 -28.04 -25.62 10.13
CA ALA A 244 -28.80 -25.80 8.91
C ALA A 244 -28.79 -24.51 8.12
N GLU A 245 -28.72 -24.60 6.80
CA GLU A 245 -28.74 -23.46 5.88
C GLU A 245 -30.00 -23.47 5.04
N PHE A 246 -30.55 -22.29 4.80
CA PHE A 246 -31.79 -22.10 4.05
C PHE A 246 -31.63 -20.91 3.10
N ASP A 247 -31.94 -21.13 1.83
CA ASP A 247 -32.15 -20.04 0.89
C ASP A 247 -33.52 -19.40 1.17
N THR A 248 -33.50 -18.16 1.61
CA THR A 248 -34.68 -17.47 2.11
C THR A 248 -35.02 -16.27 1.24
N LEU A 249 -36.29 -16.12 0.91
CA LEU A 249 -36.81 -14.95 0.22
C LEU A 249 -37.18 -13.88 1.25
N LEU A 250 -36.80 -12.64 0.96
CA LEU A 250 -37.19 -11.52 1.79
C LEU A 250 -38.53 -10.94 1.32
N PRO A 251 -39.54 -10.82 2.18
CA PRO A 251 -40.76 -10.13 1.83
C PRO A 251 -40.48 -8.67 1.48
N GLY A 252 -40.71 -8.27 0.22
CA GLY A 252 -40.55 -6.89 -0.25
C GLY A 252 -39.16 -6.55 -0.81
N ALA A 253 -38.21 -7.50 -0.90
CA ALA A 253 -36.94 -7.32 -1.60
C ALA A 253 -36.82 -8.27 -2.80
N ASN A 254 -36.16 -7.81 -3.87
CA ASN A 254 -35.85 -8.61 -5.04
C ASN A 254 -34.55 -9.38 -4.85
N GLY A 255 -34.48 -10.31 -3.89
CA GLY A 255 -33.28 -11.09 -3.65
C GLY A 255 -33.51 -12.23 -2.67
N THR A 256 -32.64 -13.24 -2.74
CA THR A 256 -32.50 -14.30 -1.75
C THR A 256 -31.33 -13.99 -0.85
N PHE A 257 -31.45 -14.30 0.42
CA PHE A 257 -30.36 -14.29 1.38
C PHE A 257 -30.23 -15.68 2.02
N ILE A 258 -29.06 -15.95 2.58
CA ILE A 258 -28.81 -17.20 3.29
C ILE A 258 -29.18 -17.02 4.77
N ALA A 259 -30.16 -17.79 5.24
CA ALA A 259 -30.48 -17.90 6.65
C ALA A 259 -29.74 -19.11 7.22
N ARG A 260 -28.79 -18.89 8.11
CA ARG A 260 -27.93 -19.92 8.70
C ARG A 260 -28.24 -20.07 10.21
N ALA A 261 -28.83 -21.18 10.57
CA ALA A 261 -29.00 -21.56 11.96
C ALA A 261 -27.75 -22.34 12.40
N MET A 262 -26.91 -21.79 13.29
CA MET A 262 -25.66 -22.42 13.70
C MET A 262 -25.45 -22.39 15.22
N GLY A 263 -25.28 -23.57 15.81
CA GLY A 263 -25.21 -23.73 17.26
C GLY A 263 -26.55 -23.46 17.91
N TYR A 264 -26.53 -23.14 19.17
CA TYR A 264 -27.69 -22.78 19.98
C TYR A 264 -27.46 -21.42 20.65
N SER A 265 -28.50 -20.73 21.08
CA SER A 265 -28.37 -19.43 21.76
C SER A 265 -27.48 -19.49 23.02
N TRP A 266 -27.48 -20.60 23.74
CA TRP A 266 -26.63 -20.84 24.90
C TRP A 266 -25.21 -21.35 24.55
N ARG A 267 -24.97 -21.78 23.31
CA ARG A 267 -23.66 -22.17 22.74
C ARG A 267 -23.60 -21.79 21.27
N PRO A 268 -23.49 -20.49 20.98
CA PRO A 268 -23.47 -20.00 19.62
C PRO A 268 -22.16 -20.39 18.93
N TYR A 269 -22.23 -20.49 17.60
CA TYR A 269 -21.01 -20.58 16.78
C TYR A 269 -20.19 -19.30 16.94
N PRO A 270 -18.86 -19.38 17.05
CA PRO A 270 -18.00 -18.23 17.33
C PRO A 270 -17.79 -17.32 16.11
N PHE A 271 -18.85 -16.66 15.65
CA PHE A 271 -18.75 -15.65 14.61
C PHE A 271 -17.95 -14.44 15.07
N GLN A 272 -17.23 -13.81 14.16
CA GLN A 272 -16.54 -12.56 14.44
C GLN A 272 -17.53 -11.39 14.42
N VAL A 273 -17.97 -10.95 15.57
CA VAL A 273 -18.85 -9.79 15.71
C VAL A 273 -18.01 -8.50 15.71
N VAL A 274 -18.33 -7.57 14.79
CA VAL A 274 -17.62 -6.29 14.64
C VAL A 274 -18.40 -5.14 15.28
N GLN A 275 -19.73 -5.25 15.31
CA GLN A 275 -20.60 -4.24 15.89
C GLN A 275 -21.71 -4.94 16.70
N GLY A 276 -22.04 -4.39 17.86
CA GLY A 276 -23.02 -5.02 18.73
C GLY A 276 -22.46 -6.20 19.53
N ARG A 277 -23.21 -7.27 19.67
CA ARG A 277 -22.82 -8.47 20.42
C ARG A 277 -23.32 -9.76 19.75
N MET A 278 -22.79 -10.90 20.20
CA MET A 278 -23.30 -12.21 19.81
C MET A 278 -24.73 -12.41 20.35
N PHE A 279 -25.53 -13.24 19.65
CA PHE A 279 -26.84 -13.66 20.12
C PHE A 279 -26.71 -14.60 21.33
N HIS A 280 -27.63 -14.46 22.28
CA HIS A 280 -27.73 -15.30 23.50
C HIS A 280 -29.17 -15.73 23.78
N ALA A 281 -30.13 -15.34 22.98
CA ALA A 281 -31.53 -15.74 23.05
C ALA A 281 -32.03 -16.27 21.69
N ALA A 282 -33.01 -17.16 21.72
CA ALA A 282 -33.52 -17.79 20.49
C ALA A 282 -34.09 -16.78 19.48
N ASN A 283 -34.61 -15.65 19.95
CA ASN A 283 -35.12 -14.56 19.10
C ASN A 283 -34.06 -13.53 18.71
N GLU A 284 -32.78 -13.80 18.91
CA GLU A 284 -31.68 -12.93 18.52
C GLU A 284 -30.91 -13.51 17.34
N ALA A 285 -30.37 -12.60 16.50
CA ALA A 285 -29.58 -12.96 15.34
C ALA A 285 -28.42 -11.97 15.15
N VAL A 286 -27.41 -12.39 14.39
CA VAL A 286 -26.38 -11.51 13.85
C VAL A 286 -26.47 -11.54 12.32
N ALA A 287 -26.10 -10.45 11.68
CA ALA A 287 -26.27 -10.30 10.24
C ALA A 287 -24.98 -9.84 9.58
N GLY A 288 -24.75 -10.26 8.34
CA GLY A 288 -23.73 -9.70 7.47
C GLY A 288 -24.09 -8.28 7.01
N GLN A 289 -23.09 -7.51 6.57
CA GLN A 289 -23.29 -6.12 6.11
C GLN A 289 -24.20 -6.07 4.88
N GLY A 290 -24.04 -7.02 3.94
CA GLY A 290 -24.86 -7.06 2.72
C GLY A 290 -26.35 -7.11 3.03
N LEU A 291 -26.76 -7.99 3.96
CA LEU A 291 -28.16 -8.11 4.37
C LEU A 291 -28.68 -6.82 5.02
N LEU A 292 -27.87 -6.17 5.86
CA LEU A 292 -28.24 -4.90 6.48
C LEU A 292 -28.46 -3.80 5.43
N ASP A 293 -27.59 -3.75 4.43
CA ASP A 293 -27.67 -2.79 3.32
C ASP A 293 -28.86 -3.10 2.39
N LEU A 294 -29.08 -4.39 2.08
CA LEU A 294 -30.21 -4.85 1.27
C LEU A 294 -31.56 -4.46 1.86
N MET A 295 -31.68 -4.58 3.18
CA MET A 295 -32.90 -4.26 3.92
C MET A 295 -32.99 -2.79 4.34
N HIS A 296 -31.92 -2.00 4.17
CA HIS A 296 -31.79 -0.63 4.69
C HIS A 296 -32.04 -0.52 6.20
N ILE A 297 -31.54 -1.50 6.97
CA ILE A 297 -31.68 -1.56 8.44
C ILE A 297 -30.31 -1.57 9.11
N GLY A 298 -30.30 -1.43 10.44
CA GLY A 298 -29.09 -1.48 11.26
C GLY A 298 -29.20 -2.47 12.41
N VAL A 299 -28.11 -2.63 13.15
CA VAL A 299 -28.11 -3.38 14.39
C VAL A 299 -29.15 -2.77 15.36
N GLY A 300 -29.98 -3.60 15.97
CA GLY A 300 -31.12 -3.23 16.78
C GLY A 300 -32.47 -3.37 16.08
N ALA A 301 -32.50 -3.66 14.79
CA ALA A 301 -33.75 -3.87 14.06
C ALA A 301 -34.38 -5.23 14.30
N TRP A 302 -35.69 -5.31 14.17
CA TRP A 302 -36.46 -6.55 14.19
C TRP A 302 -36.84 -6.93 12.76
N ILE A 303 -36.71 -8.21 12.43
CA ILE A 303 -37.06 -8.77 11.14
C ILE A 303 -37.93 -10.02 11.34
N SER A 304 -38.74 -10.33 10.35
CA SER A 304 -39.60 -11.53 10.34
C SER A 304 -39.49 -12.27 9.01
N PRO A 305 -38.34 -12.93 8.73
CA PRO A 305 -38.19 -13.77 7.56
C PRO A 305 -39.04 -15.05 7.68
N THR A 306 -39.36 -15.66 6.52
CA THR A 306 -39.95 -17.01 6.46
C THR A 306 -38.82 -18.01 6.18
N ILE A 307 -38.41 -18.78 7.19
CA ILE A 307 -37.31 -19.73 7.11
C ILE A 307 -37.89 -21.15 7.24
N ASP A 308 -37.53 -22.04 6.34
CA ASP A 308 -38.10 -23.42 6.30
C ASP A 308 -39.63 -23.47 6.35
N GLY A 309 -40.26 -22.50 5.68
CA GLY A 309 -41.74 -22.39 5.62
C GLY A 309 -42.39 -21.83 6.89
N VAL A 310 -41.67 -21.49 7.94
CA VAL A 310 -42.19 -20.89 9.17
C VAL A 310 -41.73 -19.45 9.33
N PRO A 311 -42.58 -18.53 9.81
CA PRO A 311 -42.16 -17.17 10.14
C PRO A 311 -41.38 -17.16 11.44
N VAL A 312 -40.18 -16.59 11.41
CA VAL A 312 -39.29 -16.48 12.59
C VAL A 312 -39.07 -15.00 12.88
N ILE A 313 -39.35 -14.57 14.11
CA ILE A 313 -39.12 -13.19 14.52
C ILE A 313 -37.75 -13.09 15.16
N LEU A 314 -36.85 -12.29 14.58
CA LEU A 314 -35.47 -12.17 15.03
C LEU A 314 -35.10 -10.70 15.25
N HIS A 315 -34.39 -10.46 16.35
CA HIS A 315 -33.78 -9.19 16.71
C HIS A 315 -32.31 -9.20 16.30
N ILE A 316 -31.88 -8.32 15.41
CA ILE A 316 -30.49 -8.21 15.00
C ILE A 316 -29.70 -7.52 16.11
N VAL A 317 -28.90 -8.27 16.86
CA VAL A 317 -28.12 -7.76 17.99
C VAL A 317 -26.65 -7.48 17.65
N GLY A 318 -26.20 -7.95 16.49
CA GLY A 318 -24.83 -7.74 16.06
C GLY A 318 -24.64 -7.82 14.56
N ARG A 319 -23.49 -7.32 14.10
CA ARG A 319 -23.02 -7.44 12.72
C ARG A 319 -21.74 -8.27 12.68
N THR A 320 -21.73 -9.25 11.81
CA THR A 320 -20.59 -10.14 11.56
C THR A 320 -19.81 -9.77 10.32
N ILE A 321 -18.56 -10.23 10.22
CA ILE A 321 -17.81 -10.28 8.96
C ILE A 321 -18.24 -11.55 8.26
N GLU A 322 -18.91 -11.39 7.12
CA GLU A 322 -19.43 -12.50 6.34
C GLU A 322 -18.93 -12.39 4.90
N PRO A 323 -18.02 -13.29 4.47
CA PRO A 323 -17.49 -13.26 3.11
C PRO A 323 -18.42 -13.90 2.08
N ASP A 324 -19.36 -14.77 2.54
CA ASP A 324 -20.25 -15.51 1.67
C ASP A 324 -21.41 -14.65 1.18
N ASN A 325 -21.92 -14.96 0.00
CA ASN A 325 -23.09 -14.35 -0.62
C ASN A 325 -23.11 -12.80 -0.54
N ASN A 326 -21.98 -12.12 -0.74
CA ASN A 326 -21.81 -10.66 -0.59
C ASN A 326 -22.24 -10.11 0.80
N GLY A 327 -22.21 -10.93 1.84
CA GLY A 327 -22.70 -10.56 3.17
C GLY A 327 -24.21 -10.60 3.33
N ASP A 328 -24.95 -11.15 2.37
CA ASP A 328 -26.41 -11.34 2.45
C ASP A 328 -26.72 -12.61 3.26
N VAL A 329 -26.29 -12.61 4.52
CA VAL A 329 -26.39 -13.75 5.42
C VAL A 329 -26.96 -13.32 6.78
N LEU A 330 -27.81 -14.17 7.33
CA LEU A 330 -28.42 -14.03 8.65
C LEU A 330 -28.06 -15.26 9.49
N ASP A 331 -27.32 -15.05 10.58
CA ASP A 331 -26.90 -16.12 11.49
C ASP A 331 -27.67 -16.05 12.81
N PHE A 332 -28.19 -17.19 13.26
CA PHE A 332 -28.99 -17.29 14.49
C PHE A 332 -28.89 -18.72 15.10
N GLY A 333 -29.47 -18.94 16.26
CA GLY A 333 -29.43 -20.24 16.93
C GLY A 333 -30.50 -21.21 16.40
N LEU A 334 -30.17 -22.51 16.33
CA LEU A 334 -31.12 -23.58 15.96
C LEU A 334 -32.39 -23.63 16.84
N ASP A 335 -32.30 -23.13 18.06
CA ASP A 335 -33.42 -23.01 18.98
C ASP A 335 -34.50 -22.06 18.49
N ALA A 336 -34.15 -21.03 17.68
CA ALA A 336 -35.15 -20.15 17.03
C ALA A 336 -36.12 -20.92 16.11
N LEU A 337 -35.59 -21.84 15.31
CA LEU A 337 -36.41 -22.69 14.43
C LEU A 337 -37.26 -23.64 15.23
N ARG A 338 -36.70 -24.24 16.27
CA ARG A 338 -37.45 -25.16 17.13
C ARG A 338 -38.60 -24.46 17.85
N ASP A 339 -38.36 -23.24 18.35
CA ASP A 339 -39.39 -22.42 19.02
C ASP A 339 -40.48 -21.99 18.03
N ALA A 340 -40.14 -21.81 16.75
CA ALA A 340 -41.07 -21.55 15.65
C ALA A 340 -41.80 -22.81 15.14
N GLY A 341 -41.49 -23.98 15.67
CA GLY A 341 -42.15 -25.25 15.28
C GLY A 341 -41.51 -25.97 14.09
N SER A 342 -40.32 -25.56 13.64
CA SER A 342 -39.53 -26.27 12.61
C SER A 342 -38.42 -27.09 13.25
N ALA A 343 -38.18 -28.28 12.68
CA ALA A 343 -37.06 -29.13 13.02
C ALA A 343 -36.40 -29.62 11.73
N PRO A 344 -35.26 -29.02 11.32
CA PRO A 344 -34.56 -29.41 10.10
C PRO A 344 -34.28 -30.93 10.09
N PRO A 345 -34.65 -31.64 9.02
CA PRO A 345 -34.49 -33.12 8.97
C PRO A 345 -33.04 -33.55 8.89
N GLN A 346 -32.19 -32.70 8.35
CA GLN A 346 -30.75 -32.92 8.24
C GLN A 346 -29.98 -31.77 8.87
N LEU A 347 -28.97 -32.11 9.66
CA LEU A 347 -28.08 -31.13 10.28
C LEU A 347 -26.72 -31.19 9.62
N LEU A 348 -26.15 -29.99 9.42
CA LEU A 348 -24.78 -29.77 9.08
C LEU A 348 -23.99 -29.58 10.38
N TYR A 349 -22.86 -30.22 10.55
CA TYR A 349 -22.01 -30.06 11.71
C TYR A 349 -20.76 -29.29 11.31
N SER A 350 -20.55 -28.10 11.84
CA SER A 350 -19.34 -27.32 11.66
C SER A 350 -18.33 -27.66 12.73
N LEU A 351 -17.15 -28.16 12.34
CA LEU A 351 -16.13 -28.70 13.23
C LEU A 351 -14.97 -27.72 13.38
N VAL A 352 -14.69 -27.34 14.62
CA VAL A 352 -13.49 -26.61 15.02
C VAL A 352 -12.45 -27.63 15.44
N LEU A 353 -11.29 -27.64 14.79
CA LEU A 353 -10.22 -28.60 15.04
C LEU A 353 -9.30 -28.13 16.18
N LYS A 354 -8.63 -29.08 16.80
CA LYS A 354 -7.55 -28.80 17.77
C LYS A 354 -6.37 -28.10 17.09
N PRO A 355 -5.64 -27.22 17.79
CA PRO A 355 -4.47 -26.54 17.25
C PRO A 355 -3.44 -27.53 16.69
N GLY A 356 -2.96 -27.27 15.45
CA GLY A 356 -1.96 -28.12 14.80
C GLY A 356 -2.50 -29.30 14.00
N VAL A 357 -3.81 -29.56 14.02
CA VAL A 357 -4.45 -30.60 13.20
C VAL A 357 -4.80 -30.01 11.82
N SER A 358 -4.41 -30.69 10.75
CA SER A 358 -4.81 -30.27 9.41
C SER A 358 -6.25 -30.72 9.09
N ALA A 359 -7.01 -29.87 8.39
CA ALA A 359 -8.37 -30.18 7.97
C ALA A 359 -8.43 -31.45 7.09
N ALA A 360 -7.41 -31.68 6.25
CA ALA A 360 -7.29 -32.87 5.42
C ALA A 360 -7.11 -34.16 6.25
N ALA A 361 -6.32 -34.10 7.34
CA ALA A 361 -6.15 -35.25 8.23
C ALA A 361 -7.45 -35.57 8.98
N ALA A 362 -8.14 -34.56 9.51
CA ALA A 362 -9.43 -34.74 10.17
C ALA A 362 -10.49 -35.32 9.21
N ARG A 363 -10.53 -34.82 7.98
CA ARG A 363 -11.40 -35.37 6.92
C ARG A 363 -11.12 -36.86 6.66
N ALA A 364 -9.85 -37.22 6.45
CA ALA A 364 -9.47 -38.59 6.16
C ALA A 364 -9.84 -39.54 7.32
N GLN A 365 -9.66 -39.12 8.57
CA GLN A 365 -10.03 -39.90 9.73
C GLN A 365 -11.55 -40.09 9.84
N LEU A 366 -12.33 -39.02 9.68
CA LEU A 366 -13.80 -39.09 9.74
C LEU A 366 -14.37 -39.98 8.62
N LEU A 367 -13.84 -39.89 7.40
CA LEU A 367 -14.23 -40.77 6.30
C LEU A 367 -13.90 -42.23 6.63
N THR A 368 -12.70 -42.53 7.13
CA THR A 368 -12.32 -43.87 7.53
C THR A 368 -13.20 -44.43 8.66
N ALA A 369 -13.46 -43.60 9.68
CA ALA A 369 -14.29 -43.98 10.84
C ALA A 369 -15.75 -44.23 10.48
N SER A 370 -16.26 -43.53 9.44
CA SER A 370 -17.64 -43.71 8.97
C SER A 370 -17.80 -44.75 7.86
N GLY A 371 -16.69 -45.31 7.35
CA GLY A 371 -16.72 -46.18 6.15
C GLY A 371 -17.23 -45.45 4.91
N ASP A 372 -16.81 -44.20 4.70
CA ASP A 372 -17.21 -43.30 3.64
C ASP A 372 -18.72 -42.97 3.60
N GLN A 373 -19.41 -43.11 4.73
CA GLN A 373 -20.85 -42.83 4.81
C GLN A 373 -21.15 -41.37 5.19
N LEU A 374 -20.16 -40.60 5.68
CA LEU A 374 -20.31 -39.18 5.96
C LEU A 374 -19.90 -38.36 4.72
N ASP A 375 -20.66 -37.30 4.44
CA ASP A 375 -20.19 -36.26 3.51
C ASP A 375 -19.36 -35.24 4.31
N VAL A 376 -18.05 -35.28 4.12
CA VAL A 376 -17.09 -34.43 4.84
C VAL A 376 -16.46 -33.46 3.87
N GLN A 377 -16.81 -32.18 4.02
CA GLN A 377 -16.33 -31.10 3.16
C GLN A 377 -15.33 -30.22 3.91
N LEU A 378 -14.27 -29.82 3.22
CA LEU A 378 -13.33 -28.83 3.75
C LEU A 378 -13.93 -27.44 3.58
N VAL A 379 -13.89 -26.63 4.61
CA VAL A 379 -14.28 -25.24 4.52
C VAL A 379 -13.21 -24.48 3.75
N ALA A 380 -13.55 -24.01 2.55
CA ALA A 380 -12.64 -23.22 1.73
C ALA A 380 -12.49 -21.81 2.36
N ASN A 381 -11.26 -21.42 2.62
CA ASN A 381 -10.99 -20.04 3.03
C ASN A 381 -10.95 -19.15 1.77
N PRO A 382 -11.84 -18.16 1.60
CA PRO A 382 -11.79 -17.25 0.46
C PRO A 382 -10.46 -16.50 0.34
N ALA A 383 -9.74 -16.33 1.45
CA ALA A 383 -8.44 -15.68 1.47
C ALA A 383 -7.34 -16.50 0.78
N ASP A 384 -7.48 -17.83 0.64
CA ASP A 384 -6.50 -18.68 -0.06
C ASP A 384 -6.42 -18.33 -1.55
N GLY A 385 -7.52 -17.87 -2.14
CA GLY A 385 -7.55 -17.36 -3.52
C GLY A 385 -6.84 -16.02 -3.71
N LEU A 386 -6.47 -15.33 -2.62
CA LEU A 386 -5.82 -14.01 -2.67
C LEU A 386 -4.28 -14.07 -2.75
N GLY A 387 -3.68 -15.26 -2.89
CA GLY A 387 -2.23 -15.40 -3.02
C GLY A 387 -1.64 -14.61 -4.21
N VAL A 388 -2.35 -14.57 -5.34
CA VAL A 388 -1.97 -13.73 -6.49
C VAL A 388 -1.92 -12.25 -6.11
N MET A 389 -2.85 -11.78 -5.28
CA MET A 389 -2.88 -10.41 -4.77
C MET A 389 -1.63 -10.08 -3.94
N GLN A 390 -1.17 -11.01 -3.10
CA GLN A 390 0.07 -10.81 -2.33
C GLN A 390 1.27 -10.62 -3.25
N VAL A 391 1.37 -11.38 -4.35
CA VAL A 391 2.43 -11.18 -5.37
C VAL A 391 2.33 -9.79 -5.99
N VAL A 392 1.14 -9.34 -6.38
CA VAL A 392 0.92 -8.00 -6.95
C VAL A 392 1.31 -6.91 -5.94
N ILE A 393 0.95 -7.05 -4.68
CA ILE A 393 1.34 -6.13 -3.60
C ILE A 393 2.86 -6.09 -3.46
N ALA A 394 3.54 -7.25 -3.42
CA ALA A 394 5.00 -7.32 -3.31
C ALA A 394 5.70 -6.60 -4.46
N VAL A 395 5.29 -6.87 -5.69
CA VAL A 395 5.83 -6.18 -6.89
C VAL A 395 5.58 -4.68 -6.80
N SER A 396 4.38 -4.26 -6.39
CA SER A 396 4.04 -2.83 -6.24
C SER A 396 4.93 -2.15 -5.19
N VAL A 397 5.17 -2.78 -4.05
CA VAL A 397 6.08 -2.28 -3.00
C VAL A 397 7.50 -2.13 -3.54
N ILE A 398 8.01 -3.11 -4.29
CA ILE A 398 9.34 -3.03 -4.91
C ILE A 398 9.43 -1.86 -5.88
N VAL A 399 8.44 -1.68 -6.76
CA VAL A 399 8.38 -0.56 -7.73
C VAL A 399 8.35 0.78 -7.00
N LEU A 400 7.51 0.92 -5.97
CA LEU A 400 7.42 2.14 -5.17
C LEU A 400 8.72 2.44 -4.42
N ALA A 401 9.41 1.41 -3.90
CA ALA A 401 10.72 1.55 -3.28
C ALA A 401 11.79 2.03 -4.27
N VAL A 402 11.77 1.52 -5.51
CA VAL A 402 12.66 1.99 -6.59
C VAL A 402 12.36 3.46 -6.93
N ILE A 403 11.09 3.86 -7.01
CA ILE A 403 10.68 5.25 -7.23
C ILE A 403 11.16 6.14 -6.09
N ALA A 404 10.97 5.72 -4.83
CA ALA A 404 11.44 6.46 -3.67
C ALA A 404 12.97 6.63 -3.68
N LEU A 405 13.70 5.57 -4.04
CA LEU A 405 15.16 5.62 -4.18
C LEU A 405 15.60 6.57 -5.31
N ALA A 406 14.95 6.52 -6.46
CA ALA A 406 15.24 7.43 -7.58
C ALA A 406 15.00 8.91 -7.18
N ASN A 407 13.89 9.19 -6.48
CA ASN A 407 13.60 10.52 -5.94
C ASN A 407 14.67 10.98 -4.95
N LEU A 408 15.08 10.09 -4.05
CA LEU A 408 16.16 10.37 -3.09
C LEU A 408 17.49 10.66 -3.78
N LEU A 409 17.90 9.84 -4.74
CA LEU A 409 19.14 10.05 -5.51
C LEU A 409 19.11 11.38 -6.27
N THR A 410 17.97 11.73 -6.86
CA THR A 410 17.79 13.01 -7.53
C THR A 410 17.92 14.18 -6.55
N ALA A 411 17.28 14.10 -5.38
CA ALA A 411 17.36 15.11 -4.34
C ALA A 411 18.80 15.32 -3.86
N ILE A 412 19.55 14.22 -3.63
CA ILE A 412 20.97 14.28 -3.24
C ILE A 412 21.82 14.92 -4.37
N ALA A 413 21.59 14.52 -5.62
CA ALA A 413 22.34 15.05 -6.77
C ALA A 413 22.10 16.54 -6.96
N VAL A 414 20.87 17.02 -6.80
CA VAL A 414 20.52 18.45 -6.82
C VAL A 414 21.20 19.19 -5.68
N GLY A 415 21.07 18.70 -4.46
CA GLY A 415 21.70 19.30 -3.27
C GLY A 415 23.22 19.40 -3.41
N LEU A 416 23.84 18.35 -3.94
CA LEU A 416 25.29 18.32 -4.13
C LEU A 416 25.78 19.38 -5.14
N ARG A 417 25.09 19.57 -6.25
CA ARG A 417 25.43 20.62 -7.24
C ARG A 417 25.30 22.03 -6.66
N ASP A 418 24.22 22.29 -5.94
CA ASP A 418 23.99 23.58 -5.30
C ASP A 418 25.09 23.93 -4.27
N HIS A 419 25.62 22.92 -3.58
CA HIS A 419 26.66 23.11 -2.56
C HIS A 419 28.11 23.11 -3.11
N LEU A 420 28.36 22.72 -4.37
CA LEU A 420 29.73 22.72 -4.92
C LEU A 420 30.40 24.09 -4.82
N HIS A 421 29.67 25.18 -4.99
CA HIS A 421 30.19 26.54 -4.83
C HIS A 421 30.42 26.90 -3.34
N GLU A 422 29.49 26.51 -2.46
CA GLU A 422 29.59 26.73 -1.02
C GLU A 422 30.70 25.87 -0.38
N VAL A 423 30.97 24.67 -0.91
CA VAL A 423 32.06 23.79 -0.51
C VAL A 423 33.44 24.45 -0.70
N GLY A 424 33.62 25.20 -1.79
CA GLY A 424 34.82 25.98 -2.01
C GLY A 424 35.04 27.03 -0.92
N VAL A 425 33.99 27.75 -0.54
CA VAL A 425 34.01 28.75 0.53
C VAL A 425 34.24 28.10 1.91
N LEU A 426 33.54 26.99 2.19
CA LEU A 426 33.69 26.26 3.45
C LEU A 426 35.12 25.66 3.62
N LYS A 427 35.72 25.15 2.53
CA LYS A 427 37.14 24.72 2.53
C LYS A 427 38.07 25.90 2.77
N ALA A 428 37.78 27.06 2.18
CA ALA A 428 38.59 28.29 2.42
C ALA A 428 38.46 28.78 3.89
N LEU A 429 37.36 28.48 4.56
CA LEU A 429 37.13 28.75 5.98
C LEU A 429 37.71 27.66 6.90
N GLY A 430 38.39 26.63 6.34
CA GLY A 430 39.11 25.63 7.11
C GLY A 430 38.33 24.36 7.47
N LEU A 431 37.10 24.15 6.90
CA LEU A 431 36.40 22.91 7.10
C LEU A 431 37.05 21.74 6.35
N THR A 432 37.15 20.60 7.03
CA THR A 432 37.70 19.38 6.43
C THR A 432 36.69 18.73 5.46
N PRO A 433 37.15 17.99 4.44
CA PRO A 433 36.24 17.28 3.51
C PRO A 433 35.24 16.36 4.22
N ARG A 434 35.64 15.77 5.38
CA ARG A 434 34.74 14.91 6.19
C ARG A 434 33.62 15.70 6.84
N GLN A 435 33.87 16.94 7.28
CA GLN A 435 32.85 17.80 7.87
C GLN A 435 31.83 18.24 6.81
N VAL A 436 32.29 18.57 5.60
CA VAL A 436 31.40 18.89 4.48
C VAL A 436 30.53 17.69 4.09
N MET A 437 31.11 16.49 4.03
CA MET A 437 30.32 15.27 3.80
C MET A 437 29.28 15.05 4.91
N ALA A 438 29.66 15.23 6.17
CA ALA A 438 28.75 15.10 7.30
C ALA A 438 27.54 16.05 7.18
N THR A 439 27.76 17.30 6.75
CA THR A 439 26.68 18.28 6.53
C THR A 439 25.66 17.79 5.51
N LEU A 440 26.15 17.24 4.37
CA LEU A 440 25.27 16.70 3.31
C LEU A 440 24.48 15.47 3.79
N VAL A 441 25.16 14.53 4.48
CA VAL A 441 24.50 13.33 5.02
C VAL A 441 23.43 13.71 6.03
N VAL A 442 23.71 14.62 6.95
CA VAL A 442 22.74 15.09 7.95
C VAL A 442 21.55 15.77 7.30
N ASN A 443 21.79 16.66 6.33
CA ASN A 443 20.72 17.32 5.58
C ASN A 443 19.79 16.29 4.93
N THR A 444 20.36 15.32 4.20
CA THR A 444 19.58 14.26 3.51
C THR A 444 18.84 13.38 4.52
N THR A 445 19.49 12.99 5.61
CA THR A 445 18.88 12.13 6.63
C THR A 445 17.70 12.81 7.31
N ILE A 446 17.79 14.11 7.63
CA ILE A 446 16.69 14.86 8.24
C ILE A 446 15.50 14.96 7.27
N LEU A 447 15.73 15.34 6.02
CA LEU A 447 14.66 15.43 5.02
C LEU A 447 14.01 14.07 4.76
N THR A 448 14.81 13.01 4.71
CA THR A 448 14.30 11.64 4.57
C THR A 448 13.49 11.22 5.80
N ALA A 449 13.99 11.47 7.00
CA ALA A 449 13.28 11.15 8.23
C ALA A 449 11.90 11.84 8.27
N ILE A 450 11.83 13.13 7.91
CA ILE A 450 10.57 13.87 7.85
C ILE A 450 9.64 13.27 6.77
N GLY A 451 10.14 13.00 5.57
CA GLY A 451 9.37 12.45 4.46
C GLY A 451 8.83 11.05 4.76
N VAL A 452 9.70 10.17 5.23
CA VAL A 452 9.34 8.78 5.55
C VAL A 452 8.38 8.71 6.73
N THR A 453 8.62 9.43 7.83
CA THR A 453 7.73 9.42 8.99
C THR A 453 6.37 10.02 8.68
N SER A 454 6.33 11.18 8.01
CA SER A 454 5.06 11.81 7.62
C SER A 454 4.26 10.94 6.63
N GLY A 455 4.94 10.30 5.67
CA GLY A 455 4.32 9.37 4.74
C GLY A 455 3.77 8.12 5.43
N THR A 456 4.55 7.52 6.33
CA THR A 456 4.10 6.36 7.11
C THR A 456 2.90 6.69 7.99
N ILE A 457 2.93 7.81 8.71
CA ILE A 457 1.79 8.25 9.54
C ILE A 457 0.53 8.48 8.70
N ALA A 458 0.67 9.19 7.58
CA ALA A 458 -0.45 9.40 6.66
C ALA A 458 -0.98 8.06 6.10
N GLY A 459 -0.10 7.14 5.73
CA GLY A 459 -0.46 5.79 5.27
C GLY A 459 -1.22 4.99 6.33
N LEU A 460 -0.77 5.01 7.59
CA LEU A 460 -1.45 4.32 8.70
C LEU A 460 -2.86 4.88 8.99
N VAL A 461 -3.09 6.15 8.70
CA VAL A 461 -4.42 6.78 8.86
C VAL A 461 -5.33 6.48 7.66
N ILE A 462 -4.76 6.46 6.45
CA ILE A 462 -5.52 6.31 5.20
C ILE A 462 -5.83 4.83 4.93
N ALA A 463 -4.89 3.91 5.15
CA ALA A 463 -5.03 2.51 4.79
C ALA A 463 -6.27 1.83 5.40
N PRO A 464 -6.54 1.92 6.72
CA PRO A 464 -7.72 1.28 7.30
C PRO A 464 -9.03 1.85 6.74
N ARG A 465 -9.06 3.17 6.43
CA ARG A 465 -10.24 3.80 5.85
C ARG A 465 -10.54 3.26 4.45
N LEU A 466 -9.51 3.14 3.61
CA LEU A 466 -9.65 2.60 2.24
C LEU A 466 -10.08 1.13 2.26
N ILE A 467 -9.45 0.31 3.12
CA ILE A 467 -9.78 -1.11 3.25
C ILE A 467 -11.22 -1.28 3.76
N ASN A 468 -11.64 -0.53 4.76
CA ASN A 468 -12.99 -0.58 5.29
C ASN A 468 -14.04 -0.07 4.29
N MET A 469 -13.72 0.99 3.53
CA MET A 469 -14.60 1.48 2.46
C MET A 469 -14.78 0.42 1.38
N GLN A 470 -13.70 -0.27 1.01
CA GLN A 470 -13.75 -1.38 0.07
C GLN A 470 -14.58 -2.56 0.63
N GLY A 471 -14.40 -2.90 1.91
CA GLY A 471 -15.20 -3.92 2.59
C GLY A 471 -16.70 -3.60 2.58
N GLN A 472 -17.07 -2.34 2.78
CA GLN A 472 -18.47 -1.91 2.69
C GLN A 472 -19.04 -2.09 1.28
N THR A 473 -18.32 -1.68 0.24
CA THR A 473 -18.79 -1.83 -1.15
C THR A 473 -18.88 -3.29 -1.62
N SER A 474 -18.20 -4.20 -0.96
CA SER A 474 -18.24 -5.64 -1.24
C SER A 474 -19.18 -6.43 -0.31
N GLY A 475 -19.99 -5.76 0.51
CA GLY A 475 -20.94 -6.41 1.43
C GLY A 475 -20.29 -7.01 2.70
N ILE A 476 -18.97 -7.05 2.79
CA ILE A 476 -18.26 -7.60 3.98
C ILE A 476 -18.35 -6.63 5.16
N GLY A 477 -18.38 -5.33 4.90
CA GLY A 477 -18.51 -4.29 5.90
C GLY A 477 -17.18 -3.70 6.36
N SER A 478 -17.26 -2.81 7.35
CA SER A 478 -16.09 -2.20 8.00
C SER A 478 -15.54 -3.06 9.14
N GLY A 479 -14.30 -2.79 9.56
CA GLY A 479 -13.65 -3.51 10.67
C GLY A 479 -12.76 -4.67 10.23
N ILE A 480 -12.54 -4.84 8.92
CA ILE A 480 -11.70 -5.90 8.34
C ILE A 480 -10.22 -5.57 8.33
N ALA A 481 -9.87 -4.28 8.39
CA ALA A 481 -8.48 -3.84 8.29
C ALA A 481 -7.65 -4.32 9.48
N VAL A 482 -6.56 -5.04 9.20
CA VAL A 482 -5.56 -5.44 10.20
C VAL A 482 -4.40 -4.44 10.14
N GLY A 483 -4.18 -3.71 11.23
CA GLY A 483 -3.10 -2.74 11.33
C GLY A 483 -1.72 -3.39 11.27
N LEU A 484 -0.72 -2.62 10.84
CA LEU A 484 0.68 -3.05 10.89
C LEU A 484 1.16 -3.13 12.34
N SER A 485 2.00 -4.14 12.63
CA SER A 485 2.64 -4.25 13.93
C SER A 485 3.64 -3.10 14.16
N ALA A 486 3.86 -2.73 15.43
CA ALA A 486 4.85 -1.71 15.77
C ALA A 486 6.27 -2.10 15.31
N THR A 487 6.58 -3.40 15.31
CA THR A 487 7.85 -3.94 14.79
C THR A 487 7.99 -3.70 13.29
N THR A 488 6.97 -4.01 12.50
CA THR A 488 6.97 -3.78 11.06
C THR A 488 7.13 -2.29 10.72
N ILE A 489 6.45 -1.41 11.46
CA ILE A 489 6.58 0.05 11.28
C ILE A 489 8.03 0.49 11.57
N ALA A 490 8.62 0.01 12.67
CA ALA A 490 10.00 0.33 13.01
C ALA A 490 10.99 -0.19 11.97
N GLU A 491 10.78 -1.39 11.42
CA GLU A 491 11.59 -1.96 10.34
C GLU A 491 11.52 -1.11 9.07
N ILE A 492 10.34 -0.70 8.64
CA ILE A 492 10.15 0.17 7.46
C ILE A 492 10.93 1.47 7.64
N LEU A 493 10.79 2.13 8.80
CA LEU A 493 11.48 3.38 9.10
C LEU A 493 13.00 3.18 9.13
N ALA A 494 13.47 2.12 9.78
CA ALA A 494 14.90 1.80 9.89
C ALA A 494 15.53 1.49 8.52
N VAL A 495 14.87 0.66 7.70
CA VAL A 495 15.34 0.33 6.34
C VAL A 495 15.38 1.57 5.46
N ALA A 496 14.32 2.39 5.47
CA ALA A 496 14.29 3.61 4.67
C ALA A 496 15.41 4.59 5.05
N LEU A 497 15.65 4.80 6.36
CA LEU A 497 16.73 5.64 6.84
C LEU A 497 18.12 5.06 6.53
N ALA A 498 18.30 3.74 6.67
CA ALA A 498 19.55 3.07 6.34
C ALA A 498 19.87 3.21 4.84
N VAL A 499 18.91 3.00 3.97
CA VAL A 499 19.07 3.17 2.52
C VAL A 499 19.42 4.62 2.18
N ALA A 500 18.76 5.59 2.81
CA ALA A 500 19.00 7.01 2.58
C ALA A 500 20.42 7.42 3.02
N THR A 501 20.83 7.00 4.21
CA THR A 501 22.19 7.30 4.72
C THR A 501 23.26 6.63 3.87
N ALA A 502 23.05 5.38 3.45
CA ALA A 502 23.96 4.67 2.56
C ALA A 502 24.08 5.36 1.19
N ALA A 503 22.95 5.76 0.58
CA ALA A 503 22.93 6.48 -0.69
C ALA A 503 23.67 7.83 -0.59
N ALA A 504 23.41 8.60 0.48
CA ALA A 504 24.10 9.87 0.73
C ALA A 504 25.62 9.69 0.90
N LEU A 505 26.04 8.68 1.66
CA LEU A 505 27.46 8.36 1.87
C LEU A 505 28.16 7.92 0.58
N LEU A 506 27.52 7.09 -0.24
CA LEU A 506 28.09 6.62 -1.50
C LEU A 506 28.28 7.76 -2.50
N LEU A 507 27.27 8.63 -2.66
CA LEU A 507 27.39 9.80 -3.54
C LEU A 507 28.43 10.81 -3.02
N ALA A 508 28.44 11.09 -1.72
CA ALA A 508 29.43 11.98 -1.12
C ALA A 508 30.88 11.49 -1.29
N ARG A 509 31.12 10.18 -1.20
CA ARG A 509 32.44 9.57 -1.45
C ARG A 509 32.89 9.67 -2.90
N ARG A 510 31.98 9.56 -3.86
CA ARG A 510 32.31 9.70 -5.29
C ARG A 510 32.76 11.11 -5.64
N THR A 511 32.14 12.14 -5.08
CA THR A 511 32.46 13.54 -5.39
C THR A 511 33.78 14.01 -4.77
N THR A 512 34.17 13.54 -3.61
CA THR A 512 35.47 13.85 -3.02
C THR A 512 36.64 13.28 -3.85
N ARG A 513 36.47 12.09 -4.45
CA ARG A 513 37.49 11.49 -5.33
C ARG A 513 37.69 12.25 -6.63
N ILE A 514 36.60 12.81 -7.21
CA ILE A 514 36.69 13.59 -8.46
C ILE A 514 37.36 14.95 -8.23
N SER A 515 37.13 15.60 -7.08
CA SER A 515 37.78 16.88 -6.76
C SER A 515 39.29 16.76 -6.56
N ASP A 516 39.75 15.64 -6.01
CA ASP A 516 41.20 15.40 -5.81
C ASP A 516 41.92 15.14 -7.13
N SER A 517 41.27 14.44 -8.09
CA SER A 517 41.87 14.21 -9.42
C SER A 517 41.89 15.49 -10.29
N ALA A 518 40.94 16.38 -10.15
CA ALA A 518 40.92 17.65 -10.88
C ALA A 518 41.98 18.66 -10.38
N GLN A 519 42.32 18.62 -9.09
CA GLN A 519 43.39 19.45 -8.54
C GLN A 519 44.80 18.97 -8.93
N MET A 520 44.99 17.69 -9.19
CA MET A 520 46.28 17.15 -9.65
C MET A 520 46.61 17.48 -11.12
N HIS A 521 45.62 17.93 -11.91
CA HIS A 521 45.77 18.22 -13.35
C HIS A 521 45.76 19.72 -13.69
N SER A 522 45.70 20.62 -12.71
CA SER A 522 45.89 22.05 -12.98
C SER A 522 47.40 22.36 -12.94
N PRO A 523 48.06 22.57 -14.11
CA PRO A 523 49.45 23.01 -14.08
C PRO A 523 49.48 24.42 -13.48
N ILE A 524 50.20 24.55 -12.36
CA ILE A 524 50.57 25.85 -11.79
C ILE A 524 51.33 26.60 -12.90
N ARG A 525 50.67 27.51 -13.62
CA ARG A 525 51.34 28.45 -14.48
C ARG A 525 52.08 29.41 -13.57
N PRO A 526 53.47 29.46 -13.62
CA PRO A 526 54.19 30.47 -12.88
C PRO A 526 53.80 31.87 -13.35
N PRO A 527 53.77 32.88 -12.46
CA PRO A 527 53.41 34.24 -12.85
C PRO A 527 54.39 34.73 -13.92
N ARG A 528 53.90 35.24 -15.06
CA ARG A 528 54.69 35.87 -16.06
C ARG A 528 55.49 37.03 -15.44
N PRO A 529 56.84 37.13 -15.62
CA PRO A 529 57.58 38.27 -15.16
C PRO A 529 57.08 39.54 -15.81
N ARG A 530 56.84 40.59 -15.03
CA ARG A 530 56.50 41.93 -15.52
C ARG A 530 57.62 42.43 -16.43
N PRO A 531 57.34 42.97 -17.61
CA PRO A 531 58.38 43.61 -18.44
C PRO A 531 58.90 44.84 -17.69
N HIS A 532 60.23 44.87 -17.48
CA HIS A 532 60.93 46.04 -16.98
C HIS A 532 60.63 47.23 -17.85
N ALA A 533 60.09 48.29 -17.26
CA ALA A 533 59.98 49.59 -17.93
C ALA A 533 61.39 50.09 -18.22
N ALA A 534 61.71 50.16 -19.52
CA ALA A 534 62.93 50.80 -19.99
C ALA A 534 62.88 52.28 -19.62
N SER A 535 63.87 52.71 -18.83
CA SER A 535 64.13 54.12 -18.55
C SER A 535 64.46 54.86 -19.86
N LEU A 536 63.55 55.73 -20.31
CA LEU A 536 63.87 56.76 -21.30
C LEU A 536 64.74 57.83 -20.58
N GLY A 537 66.02 57.81 -20.95
CA GLY A 537 66.93 58.91 -20.63
C GLY A 537 66.64 60.09 -21.55
N ASN A 538 66.68 61.27 -21.03
CA ASN A 538 66.70 62.56 -21.69
C ASN A 538 68.15 62.92 -22.08
N PRO A 539 68.29 63.76 -23.10
CA PRO A 539 69.05 64.96 -22.97
C PRO A 539 68.19 66.22 -22.94
#